data_c19f1213318b6d50fdd2550491a6f91d
#
_entry.id   c19f1213318b6d50fdd2550491a6f91d
#
_cell.length_a   1.000
_cell.length_b   1.000
_cell.length_c   1.000
_cell.angle_alpha   90.00
_cell.angle_beta   90.00
_cell.angle_gamma   90.00
#
_symmetry.space_group_name_H-M   'P 1'
#
loop_
_entity.id
_entity.type
_entity.pdbx_description
1 polymer ?
#
loop_
_entity_poly.entity_id
_entity_poly.type
_entity_poly.pdbx_seq_one_letter_code
_entity_poly.pdbx_strand_id
1 'polypeptide(L)'
;MTVKELREKAKELGLTGFWRMKKEELEEFIQSAEIKIRVMEEEQLKKIIPEDVEIIQYADTEEWENIRGNGIGGSDAGAIIGVNPYKSIIDVYIDKTKGSDFKGNKYTHWGHNLESIIFKEFQNMHKESFCYEVPFTMKKDCLVANVDGMVYEPDKGWGVVEIKTANAFAGKEWSEETIPDSYFAQVQHYLAVTGLQYAYIACLIGGNTYKEFFIERSEEDIELIKNKCTEFWYENILKEVPPMPDGSEAYSKYLLKESEESLEEVVELEELNDKAEEYKNIKNEIEELENKKKLVEQEILKEMNDNSCKKAKAGDYKFTIVCQNRKSVDKKTMEKENKELVDQYKQVESLYAVTKETKFLKVS
;
A
#
# COMPACT_ATOMS: atom_id res chain seq x y z
N MET A 1 -25.91 -24.02 8.71
CA MET A 1 -25.11 -24.75 9.72
C MET A 1 -25.86 -25.99 10.21
N THR A 2 -25.17 -27.03 10.60
CA THR A 2 -25.76 -28.18 11.29
C THR A 2 -26.08 -27.82 12.76
N VAL A 3 -26.98 -28.56 13.40
CA VAL A 3 -27.29 -28.33 14.84
C VAL A 3 -26.04 -28.46 15.70
N LYS A 4 -25.09 -29.32 15.31
CA LYS A 4 -23.84 -29.51 16.03
C LYS A 4 -22.96 -28.25 15.98
N GLU A 5 -22.77 -27.71 14.79
CA GLU A 5 -22.00 -26.45 14.57
C GLU A 5 -22.64 -25.25 15.28
N LEU A 6 -23.97 -25.14 15.24
CA LEU A 6 -24.70 -24.10 15.97
C LEU A 6 -24.51 -24.23 17.49
N ARG A 7 -24.49 -25.44 18.04
CA ARG A 7 -24.25 -25.65 19.46
C ARG A 7 -22.82 -25.33 19.87
N GLU A 8 -21.85 -25.63 19.02
CA GLU A 8 -20.45 -25.21 19.23
C GLU A 8 -20.34 -23.68 19.22
N LYS A 9 -20.95 -23.01 18.24
CA LYS A 9 -21.02 -21.56 18.16
C LYS A 9 -21.69 -20.92 19.39
N ALA A 10 -22.83 -21.45 19.84
CA ALA A 10 -23.49 -20.96 21.04
C ALA A 10 -22.63 -21.13 22.30
N LYS A 11 -21.81 -22.19 22.36
CA LYS A 11 -20.86 -22.42 23.44
C LYS A 11 -19.69 -21.42 23.38
N GLU A 12 -19.15 -21.14 22.22
CA GLU A 12 -18.10 -20.13 21.99
C GLU A 12 -18.57 -18.73 22.42
N LEU A 13 -19.84 -18.40 22.17
CA LEU A 13 -20.47 -17.16 22.63
C LEU A 13 -20.83 -17.15 24.12
N GLY A 14 -20.45 -18.17 24.88
CA GLY A 14 -20.74 -18.27 26.33
C GLY A 14 -22.23 -18.44 26.67
N LEU A 15 -23.07 -18.83 25.72
CA LEU A 15 -24.51 -18.96 25.90
C LEU A 15 -24.84 -20.22 26.70
N THR A 16 -25.94 -20.19 27.48
CA THR A 16 -26.42 -21.31 28.28
C THR A 16 -27.86 -21.61 27.95
N GLY A 17 -28.33 -22.85 28.26
CA GLY A 17 -29.73 -23.21 28.06
C GLY A 17 -30.14 -23.68 26.65
N PHE A 18 -29.23 -23.67 25.69
CA PHE A 18 -29.51 -23.96 24.28
C PHE A 18 -29.61 -25.44 23.89
N TRP A 19 -29.23 -26.36 24.76
CA TRP A 19 -29.09 -27.81 24.46
C TRP A 19 -30.37 -28.51 24.00
N ARG A 20 -31.54 -27.96 24.32
CA ARG A 20 -32.86 -28.51 23.97
C ARG A 20 -33.53 -27.81 22.81
N MET A 21 -32.93 -26.75 22.29
CA MET A 21 -33.45 -25.95 21.18
C MET A 21 -33.39 -26.71 19.86
N LYS A 22 -34.45 -26.57 19.04
CA LYS A 22 -34.47 -27.01 17.65
C LYS A 22 -33.55 -26.11 16.81
N LYS A 23 -33.27 -26.53 15.58
CA LYS A 23 -32.32 -25.82 14.73
C LYS A 23 -32.70 -24.34 14.53
N GLU A 24 -33.96 -24.06 14.19
CA GLU A 24 -34.47 -22.72 13.94
C GLU A 24 -34.41 -21.84 15.21
N GLU A 25 -34.88 -22.39 16.34
CA GLU A 25 -34.81 -21.72 17.64
C GLU A 25 -33.37 -21.39 18.06
N LEU A 26 -32.43 -22.27 17.73
CA LEU A 26 -31.02 -22.11 18.06
C LEU A 26 -30.34 -21.07 17.16
N GLU A 27 -30.73 -21.03 15.87
CA GLU A 27 -30.29 -20.00 14.93
C GLU A 27 -30.76 -18.61 15.38
N GLU A 28 -32.04 -18.44 15.71
CA GLU A 28 -32.59 -17.19 16.25
C GLU A 28 -31.96 -16.78 17.59
N PHE A 29 -31.73 -17.75 18.48
CA PHE A 29 -31.12 -17.50 19.76
C PHE A 29 -29.67 -17.00 19.64
N ILE A 30 -28.88 -17.65 18.77
CA ILE A 30 -27.49 -17.22 18.47
C ILE A 30 -27.50 -15.82 17.83
N GLN A 31 -28.33 -15.60 16.82
CA GLN A 31 -28.44 -14.30 16.15
C GLN A 31 -28.83 -13.18 17.14
N SER A 32 -29.79 -13.44 18.02
CA SER A 32 -30.19 -12.48 19.06
C SER A 32 -29.08 -12.19 20.06
N ALA A 33 -28.27 -13.21 20.39
CA ALA A 33 -27.14 -13.04 21.29
C ALA A 33 -25.98 -12.28 20.62
N GLU A 34 -25.69 -12.56 19.37
CA GLU A 34 -24.69 -11.83 18.57
C GLU A 34 -25.07 -10.35 18.45
N ILE A 35 -26.35 -10.05 18.17
CA ILE A 35 -26.84 -8.66 18.14
C ILE A 35 -26.66 -7.97 19.49
N LYS A 36 -26.99 -8.64 20.60
CA LYS A 36 -26.82 -8.07 21.94
C LYS A 36 -25.36 -7.82 22.29
N ILE A 37 -24.47 -8.77 21.97
CA ILE A 37 -23.03 -8.63 22.19
C ILE A 37 -22.53 -7.43 21.36
N ARG A 38 -22.90 -7.36 20.10
CA ARG A 38 -22.53 -6.26 19.21
C ARG A 38 -23.01 -4.88 19.71
N VAL A 39 -24.25 -4.78 20.19
CA VAL A 39 -24.80 -3.54 20.77
C VAL A 39 -24.05 -3.15 22.06
N MET A 40 -23.74 -4.10 22.92
CA MET A 40 -22.96 -3.85 24.13
C MET A 40 -21.52 -3.38 23.81
N GLU A 41 -20.89 -3.97 22.79
CA GLU A 41 -19.56 -3.59 22.33
C GLU A 41 -19.56 -2.20 21.72
N GLU A 42 -20.55 -1.85 20.89
CA GLU A 42 -20.74 -0.52 20.33
C GLU A 42 -20.96 0.56 21.41
N GLU A 43 -21.73 0.26 22.47
CA GLU A 43 -21.92 1.18 23.58
C GLU A 43 -20.64 1.38 24.41
N GLN A 44 -19.81 0.36 24.53
CA GLN A 44 -18.52 0.49 25.20
C GLN A 44 -17.53 1.28 24.34
N LEU A 45 -17.48 1.01 23.04
CA LEU A 45 -16.64 1.75 22.09
C LEU A 45 -17.01 3.23 22.01
N LYS A 46 -18.31 3.58 22.01
CA LYS A 46 -18.77 4.97 22.07
C LYS A 46 -18.33 5.74 23.31
N LYS A 47 -17.96 5.06 24.39
CA LYS A 47 -17.39 5.69 25.60
C LYS A 47 -15.90 5.94 25.51
N ILE A 48 -15.20 5.29 24.57
CA ILE A 48 -13.75 5.30 24.43
C ILE A 48 -13.33 6.20 23.26
N ILE A 49 -14.11 6.17 22.18
CA ILE A 49 -13.91 6.99 21.00
C ILE A 49 -14.41 8.42 21.29
N PRO A 50 -13.65 9.45 20.87
CA PRO A 50 -14.05 10.84 21.07
C PRO A 50 -15.45 11.15 20.51
N GLU A 51 -16.20 12.02 21.18
CA GLU A 51 -17.58 12.39 20.79
C GLU A 51 -17.69 13.01 19.40
N ASP A 52 -16.59 13.58 18.88
CA ASP A 52 -16.49 14.19 17.55
C ASP A 52 -16.14 13.17 16.44
N VAL A 53 -16.12 11.88 16.76
CA VAL A 53 -15.91 10.79 15.79
C VAL A 53 -17.26 10.13 15.46
N GLU A 54 -17.60 10.15 14.19
CA GLU A 54 -18.78 9.46 13.67
C GLU A 54 -18.47 7.97 13.44
N ILE A 55 -19.34 7.09 13.93
CA ILE A 55 -19.30 5.65 13.65
C ILE A 55 -20.30 5.35 12.54
N ILE A 56 -19.82 4.86 11.39
CA ILE A 56 -20.60 4.61 10.20
C ILE A 56 -20.64 3.11 9.95
N GLN A 57 -21.84 2.53 10.03
CA GLN A 57 -22.10 1.14 9.65
C GLN A 57 -22.26 1.03 8.14
N TYR A 58 -21.89 -0.11 7.56
CA TYR A 58 -22.10 -0.43 6.16
C TYR A 58 -22.64 -1.85 6.01
N ALA A 59 -23.49 -2.05 5.02
CA ALA A 59 -24.13 -3.33 4.78
C ALA A 59 -23.32 -4.24 3.83
N ASP A 60 -22.56 -3.64 2.93
CA ASP A 60 -21.78 -4.35 1.90
C ASP A 60 -20.53 -3.58 1.47
N THR A 61 -19.78 -4.17 0.56
CA THR A 61 -18.53 -3.62 0.05
C THR A 61 -18.72 -2.31 -0.73
N GLU A 62 -19.84 -2.16 -1.46
CA GLU A 62 -20.11 -0.96 -2.25
C GLU A 62 -20.35 0.25 -1.33
N GLU A 63 -21.13 0.07 -0.28
CA GLU A 63 -21.36 1.10 0.72
C GLU A 63 -20.06 1.47 1.46
N TRP A 64 -19.25 0.48 1.82
CA TRP A 64 -17.93 0.70 2.42
C TRP A 64 -16.98 1.47 1.48
N GLU A 65 -16.94 1.13 0.18
CA GLU A 65 -16.12 1.84 -0.83
C GLU A 65 -16.59 3.30 -0.97
N ASN A 66 -17.89 3.55 -0.95
CA ASN A 66 -18.46 4.90 -0.97
C ASN A 66 -18.04 5.72 0.27
N ILE A 67 -18.13 5.15 1.47
CA ILE A 67 -17.71 5.82 2.72
C ILE A 67 -16.22 6.14 2.64
N ARG A 68 -15.40 5.18 2.21
CA ARG A 68 -13.95 5.34 2.04
C ARG A 68 -13.59 6.38 0.97
N GLY A 69 -14.40 6.49 -0.10
CA GLY A 69 -14.27 7.50 -1.15
C GLY A 69 -14.48 8.93 -0.63
N ASN A 70 -15.33 9.09 0.37
CA ASN A 70 -15.74 10.38 0.94
C ASN A 70 -14.86 10.84 2.13
N GLY A 71 -13.58 10.54 2.09
CA GLY A 71 -12.59 11.00 3.07
C GLY A 71 -11.20 10.43 2.78
N ILE A 72 -10.23 10.77 3.61
CA ILE A 72 -8.84 10.30 3.53
C ILE A 72 -8.67 9.11 4.46
N GLY A 73 -8.38 7.94 3.91
CA GLY A 73 -8.11 6.73 4.66
C GLY A 73 -6.66 6.62 5.13
N GLY A 74 -6.39 5.76 6.11
CA GLY A 74 -5.02 5.55 6.62
C GLY A 74 -4.03 5.10 5.54
N SER A 75 -4.45 4.27 4.59
CA SER A 75 -3.60 3.87 3.45
C SER A 75 -3.28 5.02 2.48
N ASP A 76 -4.06 6.11 2.48
CA ASP A 76 -3.81 7.29 1.65
C ASP A 76 -2.84 8.26 2.34
N ALA A 77 -2.82 8.28 3.68
CA ALA A 77 -2.00 9.20 4.47
C ALA A 77 -0.51 9.12 4.10
N GLY A 78 0.05 7.92 3.99
CA GLY A 78 1.44 7.72 3.59
C GLY A 78 1.77 8.24 2.19
N ALA A 79 0.81 8.19 1.26
CA ALA A 79 0.98 8.74 -0.09
C ALA A 79 0.92 10.28 -0.08
N ILE A 80 0.02 10.85 0.71
CA ILE A 80 -0.14 12.31 0.84
C ILE A 80 1.09 12.96 1.46
N ILE A 81 1.72 12.33 2.46
CA ILE A 81 2.95 12.83 3.08
C ILE A 81 4.23 12.39 2.37
N GLY A 82 4.12 11.62 1.27
CA GLY A 82 5.25 11.26 0.40
C GLY A 82 6.12 10.09 0.88
N VAL A 83 5.65 9.28 1.84
CA VAL A 83 6.41 8.11 2.36
C VAL A 83 5.93 6.76 1.81
N ASN A 84 4.93 6.74 0.93
CA ASN A 84 4.45 5.51 0.30
C ASN A 84 5.22 5.27 -1.01
N PRO A 85 6.00 4.16 -1.12
CA PRO A 85 6.80 3.89 -2.32
C PRO A 85 5.97 3.38 -3.51
N TYR A 86 4.69 3.03 -3.30
CA TYR A 86 3.83 2.40 -4.30
C TYR A 86 2.69 3.29 -4.79
N LYS A 87 2.37 4.35 -4.08
CA LYS A 87 1.26 5.27 -4.36
C LYS A 87 1.71 6.70 -4.10
N SER A 88 1.46 7.59 -5.02
CA SER A 88 1.78 9.01 -4.90
C SER A 88 0.55 9.84 -4.56
N ILE A 89 0.74 11.10 -4.24
CA ILE A 89 -0.36 12.02 -3.93
C ILE A 89 -1.31 12.20 -5.12
N ILE A 90 -0.81 12.16 -6.38
CA ILE A 90 -1.66 12.26 -7.56
C ILE A 90 -2.52 11.01 -7.77
N ASP A 91 -2.03 9.81 -7.38
CA ASP A 91 -2.85 8.60 -7.43
C ASP A 91 -4.03 8.71 -6.46
N VAL A 92 -3.80 9.27 -5.25
CA VAL A 92 -4.89 9.53 -4.29
C VAL A 92 -5.89 10.53 -4.86
N TYR A 93 -5.41 11.60 -5.50
CA TYR A 93 -6.28 12.59 -6.15
C TYR A 93 -7.17 11.95 -7.21
N ILE A 94 -6.60 11.15 -8.10
CA ILE A 94 -7.34 10.45 -9.16
C ILE A 94 -8.38 9.50 -8.54
N ASP A 95 -7.96 8.67 -7.58
CA ASP A 95 -8.86 7.72 -6.91
C ASP A 95 -10.06 8.42 -6.27
N LYS A 96 -9.86 9.59 -5.64
CA LYS A 96 -10.94 10.33 -4.94
C LYS A 96 -11.82 11.15 -5.87
N THR A 97 -11.31 11.63 -7.02
CA THR A 97 -12.06 12.51 -7.93
C THR A 97 -12.66 11.78 -9.14
N LYS A 98 -11.96 10.76 -9.66
CA LYS A 98 -12.36 10.03 -10.87
C LYS A 98 -12.74 8.57 -10.58
N GLY A 99 -12.56 8.11 -9.33
CA GLY A 99 -12.71 6.72 -8.93
C GLY A 99 -11.45 5.89 -9.18
N SER A 100 -11.32 4.79 -8.46
CA SER A 100 -10.17 3.91 -8.60
C SER A 100 -10.39 2.87 -9.70
N ASP A 101 -9.47 2.79 -10.65
CA ASP A 101 -9.42 1.72 -11.64
C ASP A 101 -8.76 0.44 -11.11
N PHE A 102 -8.26 0.46 -9.87
CA PHE A 102 -7.56 -0.66 -9.26
C PHE A 102 -8.52 -1.77 -8.86
N LYS A 103 -8.49 -2.88 -9.59
CA LYS A 103 -9.33 -4.08 -9.36
C LYS A 103 -8.68 -5.13 -8.45
N GLY A 104 -7.65 -4.73 -7.72
CA GLY A 104 -6.86 -5.64 -6.90
C GLY A 104 -5.78 -6.39 -7.71
N ASN A 105 -4.89 -7.03 -6.98
CA ASN A 105 -3.84 -7.90 -7.52
C ASN A 105 -3.65 -9.13 -6.62
N LYS A 106 -2.70 -10.02 -6.96
CA LYS A 106 -2.42 -11.21 -6.15
C LYS A 106 -2.03 -10.92 -4.70
N TYR A 107 -1.44 -9.76 -4.41
CA TYR A 107 -1.02 -9.39 -3.06
C TYR A 107 -2.22 -8.93 -2.23
N THR A 108 -3.09 -8.08 -2.79
CA THR A 108 -4.32 -7.65 -2.12
C THR A 108 -5.28 -8.82 -1.91
N HIS A 109 -5.39 -9.73 -2.89
CA HIS A 109 -6.20 -10.94 -2.76
C HIS A 109 -5.74 -11.83 -1.59
N TRP A 110 -4.43 -12.11 -1.50
CA TRP A 110 -3.91 -12.92 -0.39
C TRP A 110 -3.90 -12.17 0.93
N GLY A 111 -3.66 -10.84 0.92
CA GLY A 111 -3.77 -10.01 2.11
C GLY A 111 -5.15 -10.17 2.75
N HIS A 112 -6.20 -10.00 1.97
CA HIS A 112 -7.58 -10.11 2.43
C HIS A 112 -7.94 -11.52 2.97
N ASN A 113 -7.50 -12.58 2.24
CA ASN A 113 -7.78 -13.95 2.68
C ASN A 113 -7.02 -14.37 3.95
N LEU A 114 -5.88 -13.75 4.24
CA LEU A 114 -5.05 -14.06 5.39
C LEU A 114 -5.34 -13.19 6.61
N GLU A 115 -6.05 -12.09 6.44
CA GLU A 115 -6.34 -11.10 7.49
C GLU A 115 -6.96 -11.76 8.75
N SER A 116 -8.05 -12.49 8.60
CA SER A 116 -8.70 -13.19 9.72
C SER A 116 -7.82 -14.26 10.37
N ILE A 117 -6.94 -14.91 9.59
CA ILE A 117 -6.01 -15.92 10.09
C ILE A 117 -4.92 -15.25 10.94
N ILE A 118 -4.38 -14.13 10.48
CA ILE A 118 -3.35 -13.36 11.19
C ILE A 118 -3.96 -12.74 12.46
N PHE A 119 -5.18 -12.19 12.35
CA PHE A 119 -5.89 -11.66 13.52
C PHE A 119 -6.11 -12.73 14.60
N LYS A 120 -6.47 -13.95 14.19
CA LYS A 120 -6.61 -15.08 15.11
C LYS A 120 -5.28 -15.45 15.77
N GLU A 121 -4.16 -15.36 15.05
CA GLU A 121 -2.84 -15.58 15.65
C GLU A 121 -2.49 -14.46 16.64
N PHE A 122 -2.80 -13.21 16.32
CA PHE A 122 -2.70 -12.10 17.25
C PHE A 122 -3.49 -12.36 18.54
N GLN A 123 -4.74 -12.81 18.45
CA GLN A 123 -5.55 -13.19 19.60
C GLN A 123 -4.90 -14.33 20.42
N ASN A 124 -4.28 -15.32 19.76
CA ASN A 124 -3.58 -16.41 20.43
C ASN A 124 -2.35 -15.94 21.20
N MET A 125 -1.65 -14.91 20.72
CA MET A 125 -0.50 -14.31 21.41
C MET A 125 -0.95 -13.42 22.58
N HIS A 126 -2.11 -12.77 22.47
CA HIS A 126 -2.68 -11.85 23.47
C HIS A 126 -3.86 -12.45 24.26
N LYS A 127 -3.67 -13.65 24.82
CA LYS A 127 -4.74 -14.43 25.49
C LYS A 127 -5.38 -13.76 26.71
N GLU A 128 -4.68 -12.83 27.34
CA GLU A 128 -5.17 -12.08 28.50
C GLU A 128 -5.85 -10.77 28.11
N SER A 129 -5.84 -10.45 26.81
CA SER A 129 -6.41 -9.26 26.22
C SER A 129 -7.73 -9.58 25.52
N PHE A 130 -8.61 -8.60 25.43
CA PHE A 130 -9.81 -8.72 24.61
C PHE A 130 -9.53 -8.13 23.23
N CYS A 131 -9.69 -8.93 22.17
CA CYS A 131 -9.48 -8.52 20.79
C CYS A 131 -10.81 -8.54 20.03
N TYR A 132 -11.06 -7.49 19.28
CA TYR A 132 -12.32 -7.25 18.58
C TYR A 132 -12.07 -6.87 17.11
N GLU A 133 -12.67 -7.60 16.17
CA GLU A 133 -12.71 -7.22 14.74
C GLU A 133 -13.71 -6.08 14.56
N VAL A 134 -13.30 -4.98 13.90
CA VAL A 134 -14.11 -3.77 13.79
C VAL A 134 -14.93 -3.79 12.49
N PRO A 135 -16.28 -3.94 12.57
CA PRO A 135 -17.14 -4.06 11.40
C PRO A 135 -17.74 -2.72 10.94
N PHE A 136 -17.13 -1.59 11.28
CA PHE A 136 -17.61 -0.26 10.95
C PHE A 136 -16.45 0.69 10.63
N THR A 137 -16.78 1.80 10.02
CA THR A 137 -15.85 2.89 9.73
C THR A 137 -15.97 3.97 10.80
N MET A 138 -14.85 4.51 11.22
CA MET A 138 -14.77 5.70 12.07
C MET A 138 -14.37 6.90 11.22
N LYS A 139 -15.08 8.02 11.38
CA LYS A 139 -14.81 9.25 10.63
C LYS A 139 -14.71 10.44 11.56
N LYS A 140 -13.65 11.22 11.39
CA LYS A 140 -13.43 12.49 12.08
C LYS A 140 -13.11 13.55 11.04
N ASP A 141 -14.04 14.48 10.79
CA ASP A 141 -13.94 15.45 9.70
C ASP A 141 -13.74 14.72 8.35
N CYS A 142 -12.66 15.00 7.63
CA CYS A 142 -12.30 14.32 6.38
C CYS A 142 -11.47 13.03 6.58
N LEU A 143 -11.05 12.71 7.79
CA LEU A 143 -10.23 11.54 8.07
C LEU A 143 -11.10 10.31 8.35
N VAL A 144 -10.77 9.20 7.69
CA VAL A 144 -11.52 7.95 7.76
C VAL A 144 -10.61 6.82 8.26
N ALA A 145 -11.04 6.11 9.30
CA ALA A 145 -10.34 4.96 9.83
C ALA A 145 -11.16 3.68 9.65
N ASN A 146 -10.61 2.76 8.86
CA ASN A 146 -11.06 1.38 8.73
C ASN A 146 -9.96 0.51 9.34
N VAL A 147 -10.06 0.22 10.62
CA VAL A 147 -9.08 -0.58 11.34
C VAL A 147 -9.47 -2.05 11.26
N ASP A 148 -8.49 -2.95 11.14
CA ASP A 148 -8.76 -4.39 11.04
C ASP A 148 -9.25 -4.94 12.39
N GLY A 149 -8.80 -4.33 13.49
CA GLY A 149 -9.26 -4.70 14.82
C GLY A 149 -8.87 -3.71 15.91
N MET A 150 -9.34 -4.01 17.11
CA MET A 150 -8.97 -3.32 18.34
C MET A 150 -8.60 -4.34 19.41
N VAL A 151 -7.71 -3.95 20.31
CA VAL A 151 -7.29 -4.75 21.47
C VAL A 151 -7.45 -3.97 22.75
N TYR A 152 -7.99 -4.60 23.78
CA TYR A 152 -8.02 -4.07 25.14
C TYR A 152 -7.01 -4.81 26.02
N GLU A 153 -6.03 -4.09 26.53
CA GLU A 153 -5.08 -4.59 27.51
C GLU A 153 -5.38 -3.95 28.88
N PRO A 154 -5.45 -4.74 29.96
CA PRO A 154 -5.83 -4.23 31.27
C PRO A 154 -4.99 -3.03 31.76
N ASP A 155 -3.71 -3.02 31.42
CA ASP A 155 -2.76 -2.00 31.87
C ASP A 155 -2.68 -0.77 30.94
N LYS A 156 -3.09 -0.91 29.66
CA LYS A 156 -2.94 0.13 28.63
C LYS A 156 -4.29 0.66 28.09
N GLY A 157 -5.38 -0.07 28.37
CA GLY A 157 -6.69 0.23 27.78
C GLY A 157 -6.80 -0.24 26.32
N TRP A 158 -7.55 0.50 25.50
CA TRP A 158 -7.78 0.15 24.11
C TRP A 158 -6.67 0.63 23.18
N GLY A 159 -6.32 -0.21 22.21
CA GLY A 159 -5.40 0.09 21.11
C GLY A 159 -5.95 -0.40 19.77
N VAL A 160 -5.36 0.07 18.68
CA VAL A 160 -5.68 -0.35 17.31
C VAL A 160 -4.87 -1.59 16.95
N VAL A 161 -5.46 -2.49 16.15
CA VAL A 161 -4.75 -3.60 15.52
C VAL A 161 -4.85 -3.44 14.02
N GLU A 162 -3.71 -3.45 13.35
CA GLU A 162 -3.58 -3.43 11.89
C GLU A 162 -2.89 -4.71 11.42
N ILE A 163 -3.44 -5.34 10.40
CA ILE A 163 -2.95 -6.61 9.85
C ILE A 163 -2.20 -6.38 8.54
N LYS A 164 -1.03 -7.00 8.41
CA LYS A 164 -0.23 -6.90 7.18
C LYS A 164 0.28 -8.25 6.71
N THR A 165 0.46 -8.36 5.40
CA THR A 165 1.22 -9.44 4.78
C THR A 165 2.40 -8.84 4.02
N ALA A 166 3.57 -9.45 4.14
CA ALA A 166 4.77 -9.03 3.41
C ALA A 166 5.42 -10.23 2.70
N ASN A 167 6.06 -10.00 1.56
CA ASN A 167 6.83 -11.06 0.93
C ASN A 167 8.19 -11.26 1.65
N ALA A 168 8.81 -12.43 1.47
CA ALA A 168 10.06 -12.77 2.14
C ALA A 168 11.23 -11.82 1.80
N PHE A 169 11.20 -11.14 0.65
CA PHE A 169 12.26 -10.23 0.21
C PHE A 169 12.08 -8.80 0.77
N ALA A 170 10.88 -8.44 1.20
CA ALA A 170 10.60 -7.19 1.90
C ALA A 170 11.09 -7.19 3.37
N GLY A 171 11.65 -8.32 3.84
CA GLY A 171 12.09 -8.50 5.23
C GLY A 171 13.18 -7.54 5.71
N LYS A 172 13.81 -6.76 4.83
CA LYS A 172 14.74 -5.70 5.24
C LYS A 172 14.05 -4.46 5.80
N GLU A 173 12.82 -4.18 5.35
CA GLU A 173 11.99 -3.06 5.82
C GLU A 173 11.25 -3.43 7.11
N TRP A 174 11.15 -4.75 7.41
CA TRP A 174 10.54 -5.33 8.59
C TRP A 174 11.61 -5.91 9.53
N SER A 175 12.48 -5.07 10.08
CA SER A 175 13.48 -5.51 11.05
C SER A 175 12.84 -5.79 12.42
N GLU A 176 13.65 -6.05 13.45
CA GLU A 176 13.12 -6.20 14.81
C GLU A 176 12.67 -4.87 15.41
N GLU A 177 13.17 -3.74 14.90
CA GLU A 177 12.94 -2.39 15.44
C GLU A 177 12.26 -1.44 14.44
N THR A 178 12.07 -1.84 13.17
CA THR A 178 11.57 -0.95 12.12
C THR A 178 10.44 -1.57 11.33
N ILE A 179 9.50 -0.72 10.93
CA ILE A 179 8.41 -1.01 9.98
C ILE A 179 8.50 0.00 8.83
N PRO A 180 7.91 -0.29 7.66
CA PRO A 180 7.82 0.70 6.58
C PRO A 180 7.09 1.97 7.01
N ASP A 181 7.64 3.15 6.66
CA ASP A 181 7.11 4.46 7.04
C ASP A 181 5.64 4.65 6.63
N SER A 182 5.24 4.06 5.49
CA SER A 182 3.86 4.11 5.02
C SER A 182 2.87 3.42 5.97
N TYR A 183 3.27 2.35 6.64
CA TYR A 183 2.42 1.67 7.63
C TYR A 183 2.46 2.36 8.99
N PHE A 184 3.60 2.96 9.34
CA PHE A 184 3.67 3.85 10.50
C PHE A 184 2.69 5.03 10.33
N ALA A 185 2.73 5.71 9.19
CA ALA A 185 1.80 6.79 8.87
C ALA A 185 0.33 6.34 8.91
N GLN A 186 0.03 5.14 8.41
CA GLN A 186 -1.30 4.56 8.44
C GLN A 186 -1.83 4.40 9.86
N VAL A 187 -1.04 3.81 10.76
CA VAL A 187 -1.51 3.62 12.16
C VAL A 187 -1.56 4.92 12.93
N GLN A 188 -0.65 5.88 12.72
CA GLN A 188 -0.74 7.22 13.31
C GLN A 188 -2.00 7.96 12.84
N HIS A 189 -2.40 7.79 11.57
CA HIS A 189 -3.66 8.30 11.06
C HIS A 189 -4.86 7.67 11.80
N TYR A 190 -4.84 6.36 12.05
CA TYR A 190 -5.89 5.71 12.83
C TYR A 190 -5.94 6.20 14.27
N LEU A 191 -4.79 6.40 14.90
CA LEU A 191 -4.72 6.98 16.24
C LEU A 191 -5.20 8.43 16.26
N ALA A 192 -5.00 9.19 15.18
CA ALA A 192 -5.56 10.55 15.04
C ALA A 192 -7.09 10.57 15.04
N VAL A 193 -7.72 9.61 14.34
CA VAL A 193 -9.18 9.47 14.26
C VAL A 193 -9.75 8.92 15.58
N THR A 194 -9.20 7.79 16.07
CA THR A 194 -9.75 7.07 17.22
C THR A 194 -9.46 7.73 18.57
N GLY A 195 -8.43 8.57 18.67
CA GLY A 195 -7.96 9.13 19.93
C GLY A 195 -7.20 8.13 20.82
N LEU A 196 -6.99 6.90 20.38
CA LEU A 196 -6.30 5.86 21.13
C LEU A 196 -4.80 6.12 21.25
N GLN A 197 -4.15 5.49 22.25
CA GLN A 197 -2.78 5.80 22.65
C GLN A 197 -1.74 4.90 21.99
N TYR A 198 -2.14 3.75 21.43
CA TYR A 198 -1.22 2.79 20.81
C TYR A 198 -1.89 1.96 19.73
N ALA A 199 -1.06 1.35 18.91
CA ALA A 199 -1.46 0.38 17.92
C ALA A 199 -0.51 -0.82 17.91
N TYR A 200 -1.00 -1.97 17.45
CA TYR A 200 -0.19 -3.09 17.01
C TYR A 200 -0.27 -3.24 15.51
N ILE A 201 0.87 -3.54 14.89
CA ILE A 201 0.89 -4.04 13.51
C ILE A 201 1.28 -5.52 13.58
N ALA A 202 0.37 -6.41 13.25
CA ALA A 202 0.61 -7.84 13.15
C ALA A 202 0.88 -8.22 11.69
N CYS A 203 2.06 -8.73 11.39
CA CYS A 203 2.51 -8.99 10.03
C CYS A 203 2.93 -10.44 9.80
N LEU A 204 2.42 -11.06 8.73
CA LEU A 204 2.86 -12.36 8.25
C LEU A 204 3.83 -12.19 7.06
N ILE A 205 5.11 -12.43 7.29
CA ILE A 205 6.19 -12.26 6.32
C ILE A 205 6.50 -13.58 5.65
N GLY A 206 6.51 -13.60 4.30
CA GLY A 206 6.81 -14.79 3.52
C GLY A 206 5.83 -15.96 3.71
N GLY A 207 4.68 -15.71 4.32
CA GLY A 207 3.63 -16.70 4.59
C GLY A 207 3.90 -17.64 5.77
N ASN A 208 4.97 -17.44 6.53
CA ASN A 208 5.36 -18.33 7.64
C ASN A 208 6.07 -17.66 8.82
N THR A 209 6.42 -16.38 8.72
CA THR A 209 7.08 -15.66 9.80
C THR A 209 6.13 -14.59 10.34
N TYR A 210 5.56 -14.84 11.49
CA TYR A 210 4.71 -13.89 12.19
C TYR A 210 5.55 -12.93 13.03
N LYS A 211 5.25 -11.62 12.95
CA LYS A 211 5.85 -10.56 13.76
C LYS A 211 4.79 -9.58 14.22
N GLU A 212 5.03 -8.99 15.37
CA GLU A 212 4.22 -7.91 15.93
C GLU A 212 5.10 -6.68 16.20
N PHE A 213 4.52 -5.51 16.00
CA PHE A 213 5.17 -4.23 16.26
C PHE A 213 4.22 -3.37 17.08
N PHE A 214 4.70 -2.96 18.24
CA PHE A 214 3.99 -2.03 19.11
C PHE A 214 4.33 -0.60 18.72
N ILE A 215 3.33 0.23 18.48
CA ILE A 215 3.46 1.61 17.99
C ILE A 215 2.77 2.52 18.98
N GLU A 216 3.50 3.39 19.60
CA GLU A 216 2.95 4.44 20.44
C GLU A 216 2.40 5.60 19.60
N ARG A 217 1.40 6.27 20.14
CA ARG A 217 0.85 7.50 19.56
C ARG A 217 1.92 8.60 19.57
N SER A 218 2.15 9.22 18.42
CA SER A 218 3.05 10.36 18.25
C SER A 218 2.24 11.58 17.89
N GLU A 219 2.15 12.55 18.79
CA GLU A 219 1.39 13.78 18.52
C GLU A 219 2.01 14.62 17.40
N GLU A 220 3.34 14.61 17.27
CA GLU A 220 4.05 15.32 16.22
C GLU A 220 3.70 14.75 14.83
N ASP A 221 3.78 13.41 14.67
CA ASP A 221 3.44 12.75 13.41
C ASP A 221 1.95 12.86 13.10
N ILE A 222 1.09 12.74 14.11
CA ILE A 222 -0.35 12.91 13.97
C ILE A 222 -0.69 14.32 13.49
N GLU A 223 -0.08 15.36 14.06
CA GLU A 223 -0.33 16.73 13.65
C GLU A 223 0.10 16.95 12.19
N LEU A 224 1.28 16.45 11.80
CA LEU A 224 1.75 16.49 10.42
C LEU A 224 0.78 15.80 9.46
N ILE A 225 0.41 14.55 9.76
CA ILE A 225 -0.49 13.74 8.94
C ILE A 225 -1.85 14.42 8.82
N LYS A 226 -2.43 14.83 9.94
CA LYS A 226 -3.74 15.50 9.99
C LYS A 226 -3.73 16.78 9.16
N ASN A 227 -2.73 17.65 9.33
CA ASN A 227 -2.64 18.91 8.60
C ASN A 227 -2.52 18.67 7.10
N LYS A 228 -1.64 17.75 6.68
CA LYS A 228 -1.45 17.41 5.25
C LYS A 228 -2.67 16.77 4.63
N CYS A 229 -3.31 15.82 5.31
CA CYS A 229 -4.52 15.17 4.83
C CYS A 229 -5.70 16.16 4.75
N THR A 230 -5.85 17.04 5.73
CA THR A 230 -6.90 18.07 5.75
C THR A 230 -6.67 19.10 4.63
N GLU A 231 -5.44 19.61 4.50
CA GLU A 231 -5.06 20.53 3.41
C GLU A 231 -5.39 19.91 2.05
N PHE A 232 -4.94 18.65 1.83
CA PHE A 232 -5.18 17.94 0.58
C PHE A 232 -6.67 17.74 0.29
N TRP A 233 -7.48 17.39 1.31
CA TRP A 233 -8.92 17.21 1.13
C TRP A 233 -9.60 18.50 0.71
N TYR A 234 -9.37 19.60 1.43
CA TYR A 234 -10.07 20.86 1.18
C TYR A 234 -9.51 21.64 0.00
N GLU A 235 -8.21 21.60 -0.26
CA GLU A 235 -7.59 22.37 -1.32
C GLU A 235 -7.53 21.62 -2.67
N ASN A 236 -7.42 20.31 -2.63
CA ASN A 236 -7.27 19.53 -3.87
C ASN A 236 -8.56 18.75 -4.20
N ILE A 237 -9.10 17.94 -3.26
CA ILE A 237 -10.24 17.08 -3.57
C ILE A 237 -11.52 17.89 -3.76
N LEU A 238 -11.92 18.70 -2.77
CA LEU A 238 -13.19 19.45 -2.84
C LEU A 238 -13.18 20.57 -3.89
N LYS A 239 -12.01 21.10 -4.23
CA LYS A 239 -11.86 22.11 -5.28
C LYS A 239 -11.58 21.53 -6.65
N GLU A 240 -11.39 20.21 -6.74
CA GLU A 240 -10.99 19.51 -7.97
C GLU A 240 -9.71 20.08 -8.61
N VAL A 241 -8.77 20.53 -7.75
CA VAL A 241 -7.48 21.08 -8.19
C VAL A 241 -6.40 20.02 -7.93
N PRO A 242 -5.69 19.55 -8.97
CA PRO A 242 -4.60 18.59 -8.76
C PRO A 242 -3.54 19.15 -7.79
N PRO A 243 -2.93 18.27 -6.95
CA PRO A 243 -1.82 18.67 -6.10
C PRO A 243 -0.61 19.14 -6.94
N MET A 244 0.36 19.77 -6.29
CA MET A 244 1.61 20.14 -6.98
C MET A 244 2.42 18.89 -7.39
N PRO A 245 3.20 18.96 -8.48
CA PRO A 245 4.09 17.87 -8.90
C PRO A 245 5.05 17.44 -7.79
N ASP A 246 5.09 16.13 -7.56
CA ASP A 246 5.91 15.47 -6.53
C ASP A 246 7.15 14.75 -7.09
N GLY A 247 7.38 14.80 -8.40
CA GLY A 247 8.47 14.10 -9.09
C GLY A 247 8.19 12.62 -9.35
N SER A 248 7.04 12.09 -8.99
CA SER A 248 6.69 10.68 -9.20
C SER A 248 6.44 10.36 -10.68
N GLU A 249 6.66 9.09 -11.04
CA GLU A 249 6.31 8.59 -12.38
C GLU A 249 4.79 8.65 -12.62
N ALA A 250 4.00 8.47 -11.57
CA ALA A 250 2.54 8.57 -11.64
C ALA A 250 2.10 9.98 -12.02
N TYR A 251 2.71 11.01 -11.42
CA TYR A 251 2.41 12.40 -11.75
C TYR A 251 2.82 12.73 -13.19
N SER A 252 3.99 12.24 -13.63
CA SER A 252 4.42 12.42 -15.02
C SER A 252 3.43 11.79 -16.01
N LYS A 253 2.92 10.59 -15.72
CA LYS A 253 1.89 9.92 -16.53
C LYS A 253 0.58 10.71 -16.57
N TYR A 254 0.17 11.25 -15.41
CA TYR A 254 -1.02 12.09 -15.31
C TYR A 254 -0.91 13.31 -16.23
N LEU A 255 0.18 14.08 -16.15
CA LEU A 255 0.40 15.26 -17.00
C LEU A 255 0.46 14.92 -18.50
N LEU A 256 1.12 13.82 -18.85
CA LEU A 256 1.21 13.36 -20.24
C LEU A 256 -0.16 12.92 -20.80
N LYS A 257 -1.04 12.39 -19.94
CA LYS A 257 -2.41 12.05 -20.33
C LYS A 257 -3.26 13.31 -20.56
N GLU A 258 -3.17 14.30 -19.69
CA GLU A 258 -3.87 15.58 -19.84
C GLU A 258 -3.42 16.34 -21.09
N SER A 259 -2.19 16.10 -21.59
CA SER A 259 -1.69 16.71 -22.82
C SER A 259 -2.26 16.11 -24.12
N GLU A 260 -3.06 15.05 -24.08
CA GLU A 260 -3.61 14.39 -25.28
C GLU A 260 -4.52 15.31 -26.11
N GLU A 261 -5.20 16.24 -25.46
CA GLU A 261 -6.09 17.22 -26.11
C GLU A 261 -5.39 18.55 -26.44
N SER A 262 -4.07 18.63 -26.24
CA SER A 262 -3.29 19.84 -26.42
C SER A 262 -3.00 20.12 -27.90
N LEU A 263 -2.80 21.39 -28.24
CA LEU A 263 -2.43 21.82 -29.60
C LEU A 263 -1.02 21.32 -29.95
N GLU A 264 -0.83 20.89 -31.22
CA GLU A 264 0.49 20.50 -31.74
C GLU A 264 1.34 21.71 -32.15
N GLU A 265 0.78 22.92 -32.12
CA GLU A 265 1.47 24.15 -32.48
C GLU A 265 2.51 24.56 -31.44
N VAL A 266 3.63 25.09 -31.91
CA VAL A 266 4.69 25.60 -31.02
C VAL A 266 4.24 26.92 -30.41
N VAL A 267 4.18 26.93 -29.07
CA VAL A 267 3.89 28.12 -28.26
C VAL A 267 5.17 28.55 -27.54
N GLU A 268 5.50 29.83 -27.59
CA GLU A 268 6.63 30.40 -26.85
C GLU A 268 6.20 30.63 -25.38
N LEU A 269 6.90 29.98 -24.45
CA LEU A 269 6.69 30.09 -23.00
C LEU A 269 8.02 30.52 -22.33
N GLU A 270 8.23 31.84 -22.23
CA GLU A 270 9.48 32.43 -21.71
C GLU A 270 9.75 32.00 -20.25
N GLU A 271 8.70 31.75 -19.45
CA GLU A 271 8.79 31.29 -18.06
C GLU A 271 9.42 29.90 -17.92
N LEU A 272 9.55 29.13 -19.01
CA LEU A 272 10.22 27.83 -18.98
C LEU A 272 11.74 27.91 -19.18
N ASN A 273 12.30 29.07 -19.49
CA ASN A 273 13.75 29.21 -19.74
C ASN A 273 14.58 28.79 -18.52
N ASP A 274 14.24 29.31 -17.34
CA ASP A 274 14.95 28.94 -16.08
C ASP A 274 14.85 27.44 -15.77
N LYS A 275 13.68 26.85 -16.00
CA LYS A 275 13.46 25.41 -15.80
C LYS A 275 14.21 24.57 -16.84
N ALA A 276 14.33 25.03 -18.05
CA ALA A 276 15.11 24.35 -19.08
C ALA A 276 16.61 24.37 -18.74
N GLU A 277 17.14 25.49 -18.24
CA GLU A 277 18.53 25.57 -17.77
C GLU A 277 18.77 24.68 -16.53
N GLU A 278 17.89 24.72 -15.56
CA GLU A 278 17.95 23.84 -14.38
C GLU A 278 17.96 22.36 -14.82
N TYR A 279 17.06 21.95 -15.69
CA TYR A 279 17.00 20.60 -16.24
C TYR A 279 18.32 20.20 -16.93
N LYS A 280 18.88 21.08 -17.75
CA LYS A 280 20.14 20.84 -18.45
C LYS A 280 21.31 20.67 -17.49
N ASN A 281 21.38 21.50 -16.44
CA ASN A 281 22.43 21.41 -15.43
C ASN A 281 22.35 20.09 -14.66
N ILE A 282 21.15 19.69 -14.19
CA ILE A 282 20.95 18.41 -13.52
C ILE A 282 21.32 17.23 -14.43
N LYS A 283 20.97 17.31 -15.72
CA LYS A 283 21.34 16.26 -16.68
C LYS A 283 22.85 16.12 -16.85
N ASN A 284 23.58 17.23 -16.89
CA ASN A 284 25.04 17.22 -16.95
C ASN A 284 25.67 16.64 -15.67
N GLU A 285 25.14 17.00 -14.50
CA GLU A 285 25.58 16.43 -13.22
C GLU A 285 25.37 14.92 -13.15
N ILE A 286 24.22 14.44 -13.63
CA ILE A 286 23.93 13.00 -13.71
C ILE A 286 24.95 12.31 -14.62
N GLU A 287 25.28 12.88 -15.79
CA GLU A 287 26.28 12.32 -16.72
C GLU A 287 27.67 12.26 -16.07
N GLU A 288 28.07 13.31 -15.36
CA GLU A 288 29.35 13.32 -14.62
C GLU A 288 29.38 12.26 -13.52
N LEU A 289 28.29 12.09 -12.76
CA LEU A 289 28.20 11.07 -11.71
C LEU A 289 28.21 9.66 -12.29
N GLU A 290 27.51 9.43 -13.42
CA GLU A 290 27.54 8.15 -14.13
C GLU A 290 28.96 7.82 -14.64
N ASN A 291 29.70 8.80 -15.14
CA ASN A 291 31.10 8.61 -15.55
C ASN A 291 32.01 8.29 -14.36
N LYS A 292 31.85 8.97 -13.22
CA LYS A 292 32.58 8.66 -11.98
C LYS A 292 32.27 7.26 -11.47
N LYS A 293 30.97 6.88 -11.46
CA LYS A 293 30.55 5.53 -11.09
C LYS A 293 31.17 4.47 -11.99
N LYS A 294 31.17 4.70 -13.30
CA LYS A 294 31.78 3.79 -14.28
C LYS A 294 33.30 3.62 -14.07
N LEU A 295 33.99 4.68 -13.68
CA LEU A 295 35.40 4.59 -13.34
C LEU A 295 35.64 3.68 -12.13
N VAL A 296 34.87 3.87 -11.06
CA VAL A 296 34.94 3.03 -9.85
C VAL A 296 34.61 1.56 -10.18
N GLU A 297 33.60 1.30 -11.03
CA GLU A 297 33.27 -0.05 -11.50
C GLU A 297 34.45 -0.69 -12.26
N GLN A 298 35.16 0.08 -13.10
CA GLN A 298 36.35 -0.40 -13.80
C GLN A 298 37.52 -0.71 -12.86
N GLU A 299 37.73 0.12 -11.84
CA GLU A 299 38.76 -0.11 -10.81
C GLU A 299 38.48 -1.39 -10.02
N ILE A 300 37.22 -1.62 -9.61
CA ILE A 300 36.78 -2.85 -8.95
C ILE A 300 37.00 -4.07 -9.86
N LEU A 301 36.57 -3.98 -11.12
CA LEU A 301 36.75 -5.08 -12.09
C LEU A 301 38.24 -5.38 -12.35
N LYS A 302 39.06 -4.35 -12.42
CA LYS A 302 40.52 -4.51 -12.57
C LYS A 302 41.12 -5.27 -11.37
N GLU A 303 40.80 -4.84 -10.14
CA GLU A 303 41.25 -5.51 -8.94
C GLU A 303 40.82 -6.98 -8.88
N MET A 304 39.55 -7.26 -9.24
CA MET A 304 39.04 -8.64 -9.30
C MET A 304 39.73 -9.48 -10.38
N ASN A 305 40.08 -8.90 -11.53
CA ASN A 305 40.81 -9.59 -12.59
C ASN A 305 42.28 -9.84 -12.20
N ASP A 306 42.93 -8.86 -11.61
CA ASP A 306 44.33 -8.98 -11.13
C ASP A 306 44.42 -10.10 -10.07
N ASN A 307 43.38 -10.30 -9.27
CA ASN A 307 43.27 -11.40 -8.32
C ASN A 307 42.61 -12.67 -8.89
N SER A 308 42.34 -12.73 -10.20
CA SER A 308 41.73 -13.88 -10.91
C SER A 308 40.45 -14.38 -10.26
N CYS A 309 39.62 -13.51 -9.70
CA CYS A 309 38.39 -13.88 -9.00
C CYS A 309 37.13 -13.32 -9.67
N LYS A 310 36.07 -14.13 -9.71
CA LYS A 310 34.72 -13.72 -10.17
C LYS A 310 33.80 -13.29 -9.01
N LYS A 311 34.21 -13.54 -7.78
CA LYS A 311 33.51 -13.14 -6.55
C LYS A 311 34.53 -12.63 -5.56
N ALA A 312 34.25 -11.47 -4.95
CA ALA A 312 35.07 -10.86 -3.92
C ALA A 312 34.20 -10.35 -2.77
N LYS A 313 34.81 -10.14 -1.61
CA LYS A 313 34.19 -9.52 -0.44
C LYS A 313 35.17 -8.48 0.12
N ALA A 314 34.67 -7.28 0.40
CA ALA A 314 35.42 -6.24 1.10
C ALA A 314 34.47 -5.59 2.14
N GLY A 315 34.77 -5.80 3.42
CA GLY A 315 33.87 -5.43 4.51
C GLY A 315 32.50 -6.14 4.35
N ASP A 316 31.44 -5.36 4.34
CA ASP A 316 30.07 -5.86 4.16
C ASP A 316 29.67 -5.99 2.69
N TYR A 317 30.48 -5.49 1.77
CA TYR A 317 30.19 -5.52 0.33
C TYR A 317 30.62 -6.82 -0.31
N LYS A 318 29.75 -7.34 -1.21
CA LYS A 318 30.02 -8.53 -2.02
C LYS A 318 30.01 -8.14 -3.49
N PHE A 319 31.04 -8.50 -4.21
CA PHE A 319 31.19 -8.27 -5.65
C PHE A 319 31.06 -9.58 -6.41
N THR A 320 30.35 -9.56 -7.54
CA THR A 320 30.18 -10.77 -8.38
C THR A 320 30.13 -10.34 -9.83
N ILE A 321 31.00 -10.92 -10.66
CA ILE A 321 30.93 -10.79 -12.12
C ILE A 321 29.88 -11.78 -12.62
N VAL A 322 28.75 -11.26 -13.12
CA VAL A 322 27.62 -12.06 -13.60
C VAL A 322 27.70 -12.21 -15.12
N CYS A 323 27.75 -13.45 -15.62
CA CYS A 323 27.63 -13.76 -17.04
C CYS A 323 26.20 -14.17 -17.34
N GLN A 324 25.50 -13.42 -18.20
CA GLN A 324 24.19 -13.80 -18.70
C GLN A 324 24.26 -14.11 -20.19
N ASN A 325 23.86 -15.30 -20.57
CA ASN A 325 23.74 -15.67 -21.99
C ASN A 325 22.30 -15.39 -22.44
N ARG A 326 22.13 -14.36 -23.27
CA ARG A 326 20.84 -14.07 -23.91
C ARG A 326 20.87 -14.58 -25.34
N LYS A 327 19.90 -15.42 -25.69
CA LYS A 327 19.71 -15.82 -27.09
C LYS A 327 18.89 -14.75 -27.79
N SER A 328 19.40 -14.24 -28.89
CA SER A 328 18.69 -13.33 -29.80
C SER A 328 18.88 -13.80 -31.22
N VAL A 329 17.92 -13.48 -32.09
CA VAL A 329 18.03 -13.73 -33.51
C VAL A 329 18.90 -12.66 -34.15
N ASP A 330 19.99 -13.05 -34.78
CA ASP A 330 20.82 -12.12 -35.57
C ASP A 330 20.15 -11.86 -36.91
N LYS A 331 19.30 -10.84 -36.93
CA LYS A 331 18.55 -10.43 -38.12
C LYS A 331 19.47 -10.01 -39.29
N LYS A 332 20.65 -9.42 -38.99
CA LYS A 332 21.60 -8.99 -40.04
C LYS A 332 22.26 -10.19 -40.76
N THR A 333 22.65 -11.21 -40.00
CA THR A 333 23.18 -12.44 -40.57
C THR A 333 22.10 -13.19 -41.32
N MET A 334 20.90 -13.29 -40.77
CA MET A 334 19.75 -13.93 -41.41
C MET A 334 19.38 -13.23 -42.75
N GLU A 335 19.44 -11.89 -42.83
CA GLU A 335 19.21 -11.12 -44.08
C GLU A 335 20.23 -11.42 -45.15
N LYS A 336 21.48 -11.67 -44.79
CA LYS A 336 22.55 -11.98 -45.74
C LYS A 336 22.47 -13.44 -46.27
N GLU A 337 22.08 -14.37 -45.36
CA GLU A 337 22.13 -15.79 -45.68
C GLU A 337 20.82 -16.36 -46.24
N ASN A 338 19.66 -15.83 -45.81
CA ASN A 338 18.37 -16.33 -46.26
C ASN A 338 17.26 -15.26 -46.20
N LYS A 339 17.09 -14.56 -47.30
CA LYS A 339 16.10 -13.48 -47.42
C LYS A 339 14.64 -13.97 -47.25
N GLU A 340 14.35 -15.17 -47.76
CA GLU A 340 12.99 -15.75 -47.63
C GLU A 340 12.60 -16.01 -46.17
N LEU A 341 13.56 -16.49 -45.37
CA LEU A 341 13.37 -16.71 -43.94
C LEU A 341 13.14 -15.38 -43.19
N VAL A 342 13.78 -14.28 -43.63
CA VAL A 342 13.54 -12.94 -43.08
C VAL A 342 12.10 -12.47 -43.33
N ASP A 343 11.60 -12.71 -44.52
CA ASP A 343 10.25 -12.31 -44.91
C ASP A 343 9.20 -13.13 -44.12
N GLN A 344 9.42 -14.40 -43.92
CA GLN A 344 8.58 -15.23 -43.03
C GLN A 344 8.65 -14.77 -41.58
N TYR A 345 9.85 -14.44 -41.08
CA TYR A 345 10.02 -13.91 -39.72
C TYR A 345 9.28 -12.57 -39.53
N LYS A 346 9.37 -11.65 -40.49
CA LYS A 346 8.64 -10.36 -40.48
C LYS A 346 7.13 -10.56 -40.51
N GLN A 347 6.63 -11.54 -41.28
CA GLN A 347 5.20 -11.88 -41.30
C GLN A 347 4.74 -12.38 -39.90
N VAL A 348 5.48 -13.29 -39.30
CA VAL A 348 5.18 -13.81 -37.96
C VAL A 348 5.28 -12.68 -36.93
N GLU A 349 6.32 -11.85 -36.98
CA GLU A 349 6.51 -10.72 -36.08
C GLU A 349 5.32 -9.73 -36.17
N SER A 350 4.83 -9.44 -37.40
CA SER A 350 3.68 -8.55 -37.61
C SER A 350 2.35 -9.08 -37.06
N LEU A 351 2.18 -10.43 -37.05
CA LEU A 351 0.99 -11.06 -36.50
C LEU A 351 0.90 -10.96 -34.97
N TYR A 352 2.06 -10.88 -34.31
CA TYR A 352 2.18 -10.81 -32.86
C TYR A 352 2.75 -9.49 -32.34
N ALA A 353 2.92 -8.51 -33.21
CA ALA A 353 3.38 -7.18 -32.83
C ALA A 353 2.33 -6.48 -31.97
N VAL A 354 2.73 -6.01 -30.80
CA VAL A 354 1.93 -5.16 -29.93
C VAL A 354 2.53 -3.76 -29.98
N THR A 355 1.76 -2.81 -30.48
CA THR A 355 2.15 -1.40 -30.45
C THR A 355 1.95 -0.86 -29.05
N LYS A 356 3.03 -0.40 -28.41
CA LYS A 356 2.95 0.34 -27.13
C LYS A 356 3.27 1.79 -27.46
N GLU A 357 2.30 2.65 -27.22
CA GLU A 357 2.54 4.09 -27.24
C GLU A 357 3.33 4.47 -25.98
N THR A 358 4.39 5.26 -26.17
CA THR A 358 5.21 5.79 -25.08
C THR A 358 5.31 7.30 -25.25
N LYS A 359 4.85 8.04 -24.26
CA LYS A 359 4.96 9.50 -24.19
C LYS A 359 6.04 9.88 -23.18
N PHE A 360 6.83 10.87 -23.52
CA PHE A 360 7.85 11.42 -22.63
C PHE A 360 8.17 12.87 -23.01
N LEU A 361 8.58 13.67 -22.01
CA LEU A 361 9.07 15.02 -22.24
C LEU A 361 10.46 14.96 -22.87
N LYS A 362 10.66 15.67 -23.98
CA LYS A 362 11.97 15.88 -24.59
C LYS A 362 12.34 17.35 -24.46
N VAL A 363 13.42 17.64 -23.75
CA VAL A 363 14.06 18.95 -23.71
C VAL A 363 15.30 18.88 -24.58
N SER A 364 15.39 19.74 -25.62
CA SER A 364 16.44 19.73 -26.63
C SER A 364 17.22 21.06 -26.64
#